data_1a53d2c7be4cf618064c85b23599d3a6
#
_entry.id   1a53d2c7be4cf618064c85b23599d3a6
#
_cell.length_a   1.000
_cell.length_b   1.000
_cell.length_c   1.000
_cell.angle_alpha   90.00
_cell.angle_beta   90.00
_cell.angle_gamma   90.00
#
_symmetry.space_group_name_H-M   'P 1'
#
loop_
_entity.id
_entity.type
_entity.pdbx_description
1 polymer ?
#
loop_
_entity_poly.entity_id
_entity_poly.type
_entity_poly.pdbx_seq_one_letter_code
_entity_poly.pdbx_strand_id
1 'polypeptide(L)'
;VTDGSHPSHPGDFSRYDLGIGISFDQSVGEADLEFSWEENGNRLADHYYFRRGRLFQVDDSAREKSIDPLGDVSAATIAALHPMLVQTALEERSYAIRPLSDASVLFAWNNELWTVSIDTKSSLITRLTRRTYQDLYGDGEEQIRYIRNGKGDENIDTVVVTSYGRETARFSFGDDRPDSTLTVPAGDAKLDASLVIKDIEISFTELAPHIFAIDLQSLNSRVTVAEFSDHLMVIEGAYNSRICDRLAQAIAARFNKPVRYFAFSHLHGQYVGGVRTWIAAGATVLVPSSTRPMIEAISQSLHTLRPDNLTRRPTRLQFEAIDKDRTLGDDLNAVAIYNVVSEHTDDYFIFYFPQQKVLLTGDLLFYREGKALAGRSKKLCETIANLGLDVETYCATWPLTGYGTKNIVTREEMQTACGQ
;
A
#
# COMPACT_ATOMS: atom_id res chain seq x y z
N VAL A 1 6.93 -15.26 8.71
CA VAL A 1 5.93 -14.19 8.71
C VAL A 1 4.83 -14.57 7.73
N THR A 2 3.61 -14.41 8.14
CA THR A 2 2.46 -14.54 7.25
C THR A 2 1.85 -13.17 7.09
N ASP A 3 1.83 -12.64 5.87
CA ASP A 3 1.20 -11.38 5.55
C ASP A 3 -0.14 -11.65 4.87
N GLY A 4 -1.23 -11.28 5.53
CA GLY A 4 -2.60 -11.35 5.00
C GLY A 4 -3.12 -10.01 4.52
N SER A 5 -2.25 -9.02 4.39
CA SER A 5 -2.64 -7.64 4.06
C SER A 5 -2.69 -7.36 2.55
N HIS A 6 -2.27 -8.32 1.69
CA HIS A 6 -2.24 -8.08 0.25
C HIS A 6 -3.65 -7.85 -0.29
N PRO A 7 -3.96 -6.67 -0.85
CA PRO A 7 -5.34 -6.31 -1.23
C PRO A 7 -5.91 -7.17 -2.36
N SER A 8 -5.05 -7.73 -3.22
CA SER A 8 -5.46 -8.60 -4.33
C SER A 8 -6.00 -9.96 -3.89
N HIS A 9 -5.60 -10.40 -2.69
CA HIS A 9 -6.00 -11.68 -2.10
C HIS A 9 -6.34 -11.49 -0.63
N PRO A 10 -7.41 -10.75 -0.29
CA PRO A 10 -7.77 -10.50 1.11
C PRO A 10 -8.14 -11.83 1.79
N GLY A 11 -7.28 -12.23 2.71
CA GLY A 11 -7.40 -13.49 3.45
C GLY A 11 -6.48 -14.61 2.96
N ASP A 12 -5.75 -14.44 1.86
CA ASP A 12 -4.64 -15.31 1.50
C ASP A 12 -3.40 -14.87 2.28
N PHE A 13 -2.97 -15.75 3.19
CA PHE A 13 -1.71 -15.57 3.90
C PHE A 13 -0.58 -16.11 3.03
N SER A 14 0.09 -15.25 2.31
CA SER A 14 1.36 -15.60 1.69
C SER A 14 2.39 -15.87 2.79
N ARG A 15 2.97 -17.06 2.83
CA ARG A 15 4.03 -17.39 3.75
C ARG A 15 5.34 -16.86 3.16
N TYR A 16 5.83 -15.78 3.74
CA TYR A 16 7.19 -15.35 3.50
C TYR A 16 8.09 -15.96 4.59
N ASP A 17 9.14 -16.64 4.20
CA ASP A 17 10.22 -16.98 5.13
C ASP A 17 11.04 -15.70 5.37
N LEU A 18 10.55 -14.88 6.28
CA LEU A 18 11.21 -13.67 6.72
C LEU A 18 12.07 -14.02 7.93
N GLY A 19 13.38 -13.89 7.79
CA GLY A 19 14.28 -13.88 8.95
C GLY A 19 14.16 -12.52 9.65
N ILE A 20 13.93 -12.53 10.96
CA ILE A 20 14.04 -11.33 11.79
C ILE A 20 15.16 -11.58 12.79
N GLY A 21 16.24 -10.82 12.66
CA GLY A 21 17.27 -10.70 13.68
C GLY A 21 16.97 -9.45 14.52
N ILE A 22 16.90 -9.60 15.83
CA ILE A 22 16.81 -8.47 16.76
C ILE A 22 17.98 -8.57 17.70
N SER A 23 18.93 -7.62 17.60
CA SER A 23 19.99 -7.42 18.57
C SER A 23 19.64 -6.23 19.45
N PHE A 24 19.66 -6.39 20.74
CA PHE A 24 19.20 -5.39 21.68
C PHE A 24 20.29 -5.10 22.73
N ASP A 25 20.65 -3.83 22.87
CA ASP A 25 21.51 -3.35 23.97
C ASP A 25 20.63 -2.70 25.06
N GLN A 26 20.41 -3.46 26.12
CA GLN A 26 19.61 -3.00 27.27
C GLN A 26 20.22 -1.78 27.98
N SER A 27 21.54 -1.60 27.92
CA SER A 27 22.25 -0.53 28.63
C SER A 27 21.98 0.86 28.05
N VAL A 28 21.66 0.92 26.75
CA VAL A 28 21.46 2.18 26.01
C VAL A 28 20.07 2.29 25.38
N GLY A 29 19.22 1.24 25.48
CA GLY A 29 17.88 1.24 24.88
C GLY A 29 17.91 1.29 23.35
N GLU A 30 18.90 0.69 22.74
CA GLU A 30 19.08 0.64 21.28
C GLU A 30 18.88 -0.78 20.76
N ALA A 31 18.31 -0.90 19.57
CA ALA A 31 18.11 -2.18 18.91
C ALA A 31 18.46 -2.10 17.42
N ASP A 32 19.03 -3.18 16.90
CA ASP A 32 19.20 -3.44 15.49
C ASP A 32 18.19 -4.52 15.08
N LEU A 33 17.43 -4.23 14.01
CA LEU A 33 16.42 -5.13 13.47
C LEU A 33 16.77 -5.39 12.00
N GLU A 34 17.13 -6.63 11.70
CA GLU A 34 17.28 -7.10 10.33
C GLU A 34 16.02 -7.85 9.91
N PHE A 35 15.39 -7.40 8.82
CA PHE A 35 14.33 -8.13 8.13
C PHE A 35 14.93 -8.70 6.85
N SER A 36 15.02 -10.02 6.73
CA SER A 36 15.55 -10.66 5.52
C SER A 36 14.51 -11.59 4.91
N TRP A 37 14.44 -11.60 3.58
CA TRP A 37 13.57 -12.50 2.82
C TRP A 37 14.28 -13.00 1.57
N GLU A 38 13.73 -14.05 0.99
CA GLU A 38 14.25 -14.60 -0.26
C GLU A 38 13.26 -14.28 -1.39
N GLU A 39 13.75 -13.63 -2.45
CA GLU A 39 12.97 -13.33 -3.64
C GLU A 39 13.76 -13.72 -4.89
N ASN A 40 13.18 -14.58 -5.72
CA ASN A 40 13.79 -15.08 -6.96
C ASN A 40 15.19 -15.68 -6.75
N GLY A 41 15.43 -16.38 -5.63
CA GLY A 41 16.70 -16.99 -5.27
C GLY A 41 17.76 -16.01 -4.75
N ASN A 42 17.39 -14.76 -4.51
CA ASN A 42 18.26 -13.75 -3.89
C ASN A 42 17.76 -13.45 -2.48
N ARG A 43 18.68 -13.45 -1.51
CA ARG A 43 18.39 -12.95 -0.18
C ARG A 43 18.44 -11.44 -0.19
N LEU A 44 17.33 -10.82 0.19
CA LEU A 44 17.19 -9.38 0.40
C LEU A 44 17.10 -9.12 1.90
N ALA A 45 17.55 -7.96 2.36
CA ALA A 45 17.46 -7.58 3.75
C ALA A 45 17.25 -6.07 3.90
N ASP A 46 16.36 -5.71 4.81
CA ASP A 46 16.20 -4.35 5.30
C ASP A 46 16.72 -4.25 6.71
N HIS A 47 17.53 -3.24 6.98
CA HIS A 47 18.07 -2.96 8.30
C HIS A 47 17.40 -1.74 8.91
N TYR A 48 16.97 -1.89 10.16
CA TYR A 48 16.35 -0.83 10.95
C TYR A 48 17.06 -0.70 12.28
N TYR A 49 17.28 0.53 12.72
CA TYR A 49 17.83 0.82 14.03
C TYR A 49 16.80 1.54 14.88
N PHE A 50 16.60 1.05 16.09
CA PHE A 50 15.83 1.75 17.10
C PHE A 50 16.79 2.45 18.06
N ARG A 51 16.66 3.77 18.15
CA ARG A 51 17.52 4.60 19.00
C ARG A 51 16.74 5.77 19.57
N ARG A 52 16.83 5.98 20.88
CA ARG A 52 16.15 7.10 21.59
C ARG A 52 14.67 7.21 21.25
N GLY A 53 13.98 6.09 21.20
CA GLY A 53 12.55 6.02 20.90
C GLY A 53 12.18 6.30 19.43
N ARG A 54 13.13 6.26 18.49
CA ARG A 54 12.90 6.41 17.06
C ARG A 54 13.44 5.23 16.29
N LEU A 55 12.80 4.93 15.18
CA LEU A 55 13.21 3.90 14.25
C LEU A 55 13.83 4.55 13.01
N PHE A 56 14.93 4.00 12.52
CA PHE A 56 15.65 4.45 11.33
C PHE A 56 15.88 3.27 10.40
N GLN A 57 15.69 3.47 9.10
CA GLN A 57 16.11 2.51 8.09
C GLN A 57 17.49 2.90 7.57
N VAL A 58 18.36 1.92 7.32
CA VAL A 58 19.67 2.12 6.71
C VAL A 58 19.66 1.56 5.30
N ASP A 59 20.12 2.33 4.34
CA ASP A 59 20.32 1.85 2.97
C ASP A 59 21.66 1.13 2.82
N ASP A 60 21.85 0.43 1.68
CA ASP A 60 23.09 -0.32 1.36
C ASP A 60 24.38 0.52 1.39
N SER A 61 24.25 1.85 1.40
CA SER A 61 25.38 2.79 1.51
C SER A 61 25.64 3.26 2.94
N ALA A 62 25.06 2.60 3.94
CA ALA A 62 25.09 2.95 5.36
C ALA A 62 24.61 4.39 5.65
N ARG A 63 23.70 4.89 4.81
CA ARG A 63 23.07 6.20 5.03
C ARG A 63 21.73 5.99 5.74
N GLU A 64 21.58 6.68 6.85
CA GLU A 64 20.34 6.67 7.61
C GLU A 64 19.22 7.35 6.79
N LYS A 65 18.13 6.61 6.58
CA LYS A 65 16.86 7.16 6.10
C LYS A 65 15.88 7.16 7.25
N SER A 66 15.16 8.25 7.43
CA SER A 66 13.99 8.22 8.32
C SER A 66 12.92 7.35 7.69
N ILE A 67 12.26 6.53 8.51
CA ILE A 67 11.11 5.77 8.04
C ILE A 67 9.99 6.72 7.69
N ASP A 68 9.38 6.49 6.53
CA ASP A 68 8.14 7.14 6.15
C ASP A 68 7.07 6.82 7.21
N PRO A 69 6.59 7.83 7.96
CA PRO A 69 5.51 7.61 8.94
C PRO A 69 4.20 7.17 8.28
N LEU A 70 4.12 7.14 6.95
CA LEU A 70 2.99 6.67 6.16
C LEU A 70 3.21 5.26 5.59
N GLY A 71 4.36 4.63 5.85
CA GLY A 71 4.62 3.24 5.44
C GLY A 71 3.61 2.26 6.06
N ASP A 72 3.42 1.11 5.43
CA ASP A 72 2.42 0.09 5.82
C ASP A 72 2.64 -0.47 7.23
N VAL A 73 3.85 -0.33 7.78
CA VAL A 73 4.18 -0.71 9.15
C VAL A 73 4.72 0.51 9.89
N SER A 74 4.00 0.99 10.89
CA SER A 74 4.46 2.15 11.64
C SER A 74 5.72 1.85 12.45
N ALA A 75 6.59 2.85 12.62
CA ALA A 75 7.77 2.77 13.49
C ALA A 75 7.43 2.26 14.89
N ALA A 76 6.26 2.65 15.41
CA ALA A 76 5.75 2.21 16.69
C ALA A 76 5.43 0.70 16.70
N THR A 77 4.87 0.16 15.60
CA THR A 77 4.59 -1.27 15.47
C THR A 77 5.87 -2.09 15.48
N ILE A 78 6.88 -1.70 14.69
CA ILE A 78 8.16 -2.41 14.65
C ILE A 78 8.83 -2.36 16.03
N ALA A 79 8.89 -1.19 16.67
CA ALA A 79 9.45 -1.06 18.00
C ALA A 79 8.68 -1.87 19.07
N ALA A 80 7.38 -2.10 18.85
CA ALA A 80 6.55 -2.91 19.73
C ALA A 80 6.67 -4.42 19.47
N LEU A 81 7.38 -4.89 18.45
CA LEU A 81 7.54 -6.32 18.17
C LEU A 81 8.28 -7.05 19.28
N HIS A 82 9.10 -6.36 20.08
CA HIS A 82 9.75 -6.96 21.23
C HIS A 82 9.32 -6.24 22.52
N PRO A 83 8.72 -6.95 23.53
CA PRO A 83 8.20 -6.31 24.73
C PRO A 83 9.27 -5.67 25.60
N MET A 84 10.54 -6.09 25.53
CA MET A 84 11.63 -5.42 26.23
C MET A 84 11.82 -3.97 25.76
N LEU A 85 11.64 -3.69 24.45
CA LEU A 85 11.70 -2.33 23.93
C LEU A 85 10.56 -1.48 24.51
N VAL A 86 9.38 -2.08 24.64
CA VAL A 86 8.23 -1.43 25.26
C VAL A 86 8.46 -1.19 26.74
N GLN A 87 9.02 -2.17 27.45
CA GLN A 87 9.36 -2.05 28.87
C GLN A 87 10.39 -0.95 29.13
N THR A 88 11.48 -0.93 28.37
CA THR A 88 12.49 0.14 28.43
C THR A 88 11.85 1.51 28.18
N ALA A 89 10.99 1.62 27.14
CA ALA A 89 10.29 2.87 26.85
C ALA A 89 9.35 3.30 27.98
N LEU A 90 8.70 2.35 28.68
CA LEU A 90 7.87 2.64 29.86
C LEU A 90 8.71 3.14 31.03
N GLU A 91 9.86 2.52 31.29
CA GLU A 91 10.77 2.91 32.38
C GLU A 91 11.37 4.32 32.13
N GLU A 92 11.83 4.59 30.94
CA GLU A 92 12.41 5.88 30.55
C GLU A 92 11.40 7.03 30.54
N ARG A 93 10.12 6.74 30.28
CA ARG A 93 9.05 7.72 30.09
C ARG A 93 7.91 7.55 31.07
N SER A 94 8.21 7.26 32.32
CA SER A 94 7.22 7.05 33.37
C SER A 94 6.19 8.20 33.50
N TYR A 95 6.57 9.43 33.14
CA TYR A 95 5.70 10.59 33.12
C TYR A 95 4.60 10.53 32.04
N ALA A 96 4.77 9.68 31.02
CA ALA A 96 3.83 9.49 29.92
C ALA A 96 2.83 8.35 30.19
N ILE A 97 2.83 7.80 31.41
CA ILE A 97 2.01 6.66 31.80
C ILE A 97 0.83 7.14 32.64
N ARG A 98 -0.36 6.63 32.32
CA ARG A 98 -1.56 6.81 33.09
C ARG A 98 -2.20 5.44 33.41
N PRO A 99 -2.34 5.05 34.67
CA PRO A 99 -3.06 3.84 35.03
C PRO A 99 -4.51 3.88 34.52
N LEU A 100 -4.99 2.77 33.96
CA LEU A 100 -6.39 2.55 33.58
C LEU A 100 -7.05 1.54 34.52
N SER A 101 -6.28 0.52 34.93
CA SER A 101 -6.69 -0.52 35.90
C SER A 101 -5.44 -1.15 36.50
N ASP A 102 -5.62 -2.13 37.38
CA ASP A 102 -4.51 -2.92 37.96
C ASP A 102 -3.75 -3.73 36.88
N ALA A 103 -4.38 -4.00 35.74
CA ALA A 103 -3.84 -4.82 34.66
C ALA A 103 -3.54 -4.04 33.37
N SER A 104 -3.68 -2.71 33.40
CA SER A 104 -3.45 -1.93 32.17
C SER A 104 -3.09 -0.48 32.43
N VAL A 105 -2.25 0.06 31.56
CA VAL A 105 -1.85 1.46 31.57
C VAL A 105 -2.03 2.08 30.19
N LEU A 106 -2.32 3.37 30.15
CA LEU A 106 -2.26 4.17 28.96
C LEU A 106 -0.86 4.75 28.86
N PHE A 107 -0.24 4.63 27.71
CA PHE A 107 1.13 5.03 27.45
C PHE A 107 1.23 5.85 26.15
N ALA A 108 1.72 7.08 26.26
CA ALA A 108 2.01 7.93 25.10
C ALA A 108 3.44 7.64 24.61
N TRP A 109 3.55 7.06 23.40
CA TRP A 109 4.83 6.65 22.83
C TRP A 109 4.86 6.88 21.32
N ASN A 110 5.91 7.51 20.80
CA ASN A 110 6.10 7.83 19.39
C ASN A 110 4.89 8.57 18.75
N ASN A 111 4.36 9.57 19.45
CA ASN A 111 3.16 10.33 19.06
C ASN A 111 1.87 9.49 18.96
N GLU A 112 1.90 8.27 19.44
CA GLU A 112 0.77 7.35 19.51
C GLU A 112 0.35 7.13 20.96
N LEU A 113 -0.91 6.75 21.14
CA LEU A 113 -1.47 6.44 22.42
C LEU A 113 -1.78 4.94 22.52
N TRP A 114 -1.04 4.24 23.36
CA TRP A 114 -1.12 2.80 23.55
C TRP A 114 -1.81 2.44 24.85
N THR A 115 -2.62 1.41 24.80
CA THR A 115 -3.02 0.67 26.00
C THR A 115 -2.10 -0.53 26.15
N VAL A 116 -1.32 -0.57 27.21
CA VAL A 116 -0.43 -1.67 27.57
C VAL A 116 -1.15 -2.56 28.57
N SER A 117 -1.36 -3.82 28.25
CA SER A 117 -1.95 -4.81 29.15
C SER A 117 -0.86 -5.65 29.80
N ILE A 118 -0.99 -5.86 31.11
CA ILE A 118 0.00 -6.53 31.95
C ILE A 118 -0.68 -7.70 32.67
N ASP A 119 -0.04 -8.84 32.67
CA ASP A 119 -0.45 -9.94 33.55
C ASP A 119 -0.10 -9.60 34.99
N THR A 120 -1.09 -9.54 35.87
CA THR A 120 -0.90 -9.09 37.25
C THR A 120 -0.14 -10.09 38.14
N LYS A 121 0.02 -11.34 37.71
CA LYS A 121 0.76 -12.36 38.43
C LYS A 121 2.23 -12.36 38.10
N SER A 122 2.54 -12.27 36.79
CA SER A 122 3.91 -12.29 36.31
C SER A 122 4.51 -10.90 36.09
N SER A 123 3.69 -9.85 36.11
CA SER A 123 4.05 -8.47 35.79
C SER A 123 4.56 -8.29 34.33
N LEU A 124 4.29 -9.27 33.47
CA LEU A 124 4.75 -9.24 32.09
C LEU A 124 3.73 -8.55 31.18
N ILE A 125 4.23 -7.80 30.19
CA ILE A 125 3.40 -7.23 29.13
C ILE A 125 2.85 -8.36 28.28
N THR A 126 1.53 -8.39 28.10
CA THR A 126 0.82 -9.43 27.33
C THR A 126 0.27 -8.91 26.03
N ARG A 127 -0.08 -7.63 25.98
CA ARG A 127 -0.70 -7.01 24.80
C ARG A 127 -0.50 -5.51 24.79
N LEU A 128 -0.32 -5.01 23.57
CA LEU A 128 -0.45 -3.59 23.25
C LEU A 128 -1.67 -3.39 22.36
N THR A 129 -2.38 -2.30 22.56
CA THR A 129 -3.53 -1.92 21.73
C THR A 129 -3.47 -0.43 21.44
N ARG A 130 -3.69 -0.03 20.20
CA ARG A 130 -3.87 1.38 19.83
C ARG A 130 -4.99 1.57 18.84
N ARG A 131 -5.53 2.78 18.82
CA ARG A 131 -6.34 3.20 17.67
C ARG A 131 -5.40 3.49 16.51
N THR A 132 -5.74 2.97 15.35
CA THR A 132 -4.98 3.18 14.13
C THR A 132 -5.89 3.78 13.06
N TYR A 133 -5.28 4.28 12.02
CA TYR A 133 -5.96 4.80 10.85
C TYR A 133 -5.22 4.38 9.60
N GLN A 134 -5.96 3.85 8.65
CA GLN A 134 -5.46 3.57 7.31
C GLN A 134 -6.35 4.29 6.30
N ASP A 135 -5.77 4.94 5.31
CA ASP A 135 -6.50 5.77 4.37
C ASP A 135 -7.60 5.02 3.61
N LEU A 136 -7.45 3.71 3.37
CA LEU A 136 -8.43 2.89 2.69
C LEU A 136 -9.56 2.41 3.62
N TYR A 137 -9.20 1.93 4.82
CA TYR A 137 -10.15 1.30 5.75
C TYR A 137 -10.61 2.20 6.90
N GLY A 138 -10.04 3.40 6.99
CA GLY A 138 -10.42 4.40 7.99
C GLY A 138 -9.92 4.08 9.40
N ASP A 139 -10.79 4.35 10.39
CA ASP A 139 -10.50 4.14 11.80
C ASP A 139 -10.49 2.64 12.14
N GLY A 140 -9.49 2.22 12.86
CA GLY A 140 -9.34 0.85 13.27
C GLY A 140 -8.66 0.69 14.63
N GLU A 141 -8.43 -0.54 15.00
CA GLU A 141 -7.65 -0.93 16.16
C GLU A 141 -6.52 -1.85 15.71
N GLU A 142 -5.34 -1.61 16.22
CA GLU A 142 -4.20 -2.49 16.11
C GLU A 142 -3.89 -3.08 17.46
N GLN A 143 -3.68 -4.39 17.49
CA GLN A 143 -3.27 -5.13 18.68
C GLN A 143 -1.99 -5.91 18.38
N ILE A 144 -1.06 -5.88 19.33
CA ILE A 144 0.15 -6.69 19.34
C ILE A 144 0.06 -7.58 20.57
N ARG A 145 0.02 -8.91 20.36
CA ARG A 145 -0.06 -9.89 21.44
C ARG A 145 1.22 -10.68 21.54
N TYR A 146 1.74 -10.82 22.74
CA TYR A 146 2.91 -11.60 23.08
C TYR A 146 2.48 -12.96 23.63
N ILE A 147 2.85 -14.03 22.93
CA ILE A 147 2.54 -15.41 23.30
C ILE A 147 3.82 -16.06 23.81
N ARG A 148 3.73 -16.68 24.99
CA ARG A 148 4.82 -17.38 25.65
C ARG A 148 4.48 -18.85 25.79
N ASN A 149 5.43 -19.75 25.63
CA ASN A 149 5.21 -21.20 25.66
C ASN A 149 5.35 -21.83 27.06
N GLY A 150 5.44 -21.02 28.11
CA GLY A 150 5.47 -21.48 29.51
C GLY A 150 6.77 -22.11 30.01
N LYS A 151 7.85 -22.11 29.22
CA LYS A 151 9.16 -22.66 29.61
C LYS A 151 10.13 -21.64 30.22
N GLY A 152 9.63 -20.54 30.66
CA GLY A 152 10.35 -19.44 31.27
C GLY A 152 9.57 -18.17 31.04
N ASP A 153 9.32 -17.41 32.10
CA ASP A 153 8.37 -16.29 32.07
C ASP A 153 8.79 -15.12 31.15
N GLU A 154 10.03 -15.13 30.63
CA GLU A 154 10.57 -14.00 29.88
C GLU A 154 10.64 -14.23 28.37
N ASN A 155 10.75 -15.48 27.89
CA ASN A 155 10.91 -15.76 26.48
C ASN A 155 9.60 -15.73 25.71
N ILE A 156 9.57 -14.93 24.64
CA ILE A 156 8.44 -14.86 23.73
C ILE A 156 8.64 -15.92 22.66
N ASP A 157 7.59 -16.69 22.44
CA ASP A 157 7.52 -17.70 21.38
C ASP A 157 6.96 -17.08 20.09
N THR A 158 5.93 -16.28 20.24
CA THR A 158 5.23 -15.72 19.07
C THR A 158 4.70 -14.32 19.38
N VAL A 159 4.83 -13.42 18.41
CA VAL A 159 4.15 -12.13 18.39
C VAL A 159 3.11 -12.14 17.30
N VAL A 160 1.88 -11.77 17.62
CA VAL A 160 0.77 -11.67 16.69
C VAL A 160 0.31 -10.23 16.58
N VAL A 161 0.37 -9.68 15.37
CA VAL A 161 -0.19 -8.37 15.05
C VAL A 161 -1.56 -8.55 14.40
N THR A 162 -2.53 -7.85 14.93
CA THR A 162 -3.91 -7.86 14.42
C THR A 162 -4.31 -6.42 14.12
N SER A 163 -4.75 -6.15 12.90
CA SER A 163 -5.29 -4.85 12.52
C SER A 163 -6.69 -5.03 11.95
N TYR A 164 -7.60 -4.12 12.31
CA TYR A 164 -9.00 -4.18 11.87
C TYR A 164 -9.69 -5.52 12.19
N GLY A 165 -9.32 -6.15 13.31
CA GLY A 165 -9.86 -7.45 13.73
C GLY A 165 -9.34 -8.66 12.96
N ARG A 166 -8.35 -8.48 12.10
CA ARG A 166 -7.71 -9.54 11.32
C ARG A 166 -6.24 -9.65 11.69
N GLU A 167 -5.72 -10.86 11.77
CA GLU A 167 -4.29 -11.09 11.90
C GLU A 167 -3.59 -10.62 10.62
N THR A 168 -2.68 -9.65 10.76
CA THR A 168 -1.91 -9.08 9.64
C THR A 168 -0.47 -9.58 9.62
N ALA A 169 0.06 -9.96 10.77
CA ALA A 169 1.39 -10.55 10.83
C ALA A 169 1.53 -11.49 12.03
N ARG A 170 2.38 -12.50 11.90
CA ARG A 170 2.77 -13.44 12.94
C ARG A 170 4.27 -13.68 12.87
N PHE A 171 4.94 -13.43 13.97
CA PHE A 171 6.39 -13.62 14.12
C PHE A 171 6.64 -14.72 15.12
N SER A 172 7.40 -15.74 14.75
CA SER A 172 7.86 -16.77 15.67
C SER A 172 9.34 -16.56 15.96
N PHE A 173 9.68 -16.55 17.23
CA PHE A 173 11.06 -16.36 17.67
C PHE A 173 11.70 -17.74 17.89
N GLY A 174 12.94 -17.89 17.40
CA GLY A 174 13.76 -19.06 17.67
C GLY A 174 14.58 -18.88 18.97
N ASP A 175 15.52 -19.77 19.18
CA ASP A 175 16.41 -19.68 20.33
C ASP A 175 17.21 -18.37 20.31
N ASP A 176 17.13 -17.62 21.40
CA ASP A 176 17.95 -16.43 21.62
C ASP A 176 19.42 -16.81 21.61
N ARG A 177 20.17 -16.28 20.65
CA ARG A 177 21.63 -16.36 20.67
C ARG A 177 22.14 -15.00 21.11
N PRO A 178 22.91 -14.92 22.21
CA PRO A 178 23.56 -13.68 22.55
C PRO A 178 24.57 -13.34 21.43
N ASP A 179 24.27 -12.32 20.65
CA ASP A 179 25.20 -11.73 19.72
C ASP A 179 25.99 -10.62 20.43
N SER A 180 27.32 -10.70 20.38
CA SER A 180 28.20 -9.83 21.14
C SER A 180 28.56 -8.52 20.41
N THR A 181 28.02 -8.27 19.24
CA THR A 181 28.44 -7.12 18.42
C THR A 181 27.31 -6.36 17.78
N LEU A 182 26.56 -5.60 18.60
CA LEU A 182 25.69 -4.57 18.06
C LEU A 182 26.58 -3.41 17.57
N THR A 183 26.68 -3.22 16.26
CA THR A 183 27.37 -2.07 15.68
C THR A 183 26.33 -1.08 15.22
N VAL A 184 25.92 -0.18 16.11
CA VAL A 184 25.04 0.94 15.73
C VAL A 184 25.90 2.01 15.04
N PRO A 185 25.58 2.39 13.79
CA PRO A 185 26.30 3.47 13.12
C PRO A 185 26.21 4.76 13.92
N ALA A 186 27.36 5.40 14.17
CA ALA A 186 27.42 6.71 14.79
C ALA A 186 27.06 7.78 13.76
N GLY A 187 25.83 8.26 13.78
CA GLY A 187 25.38 9.35 12.93
C GLY A 187 24.20 10.08 13.54
N ASP A 188 24.14 11.40 13.42
CA ASP A 188 22.96 12.17 13.68
C ASP A 188 22.06 12.10 12.44
N ALA A 189 21.10 11.18 12.43
CA ALA A 189 20.10 11.11 11.39
C ALA A 189 19.32 12.43 11.31
N LYS A 190 19.48 13.14 10.23
CA LYS A 190 18.61 14.26 9.92
C LYS A 190 17.30 13.70 9.39
N LEU A 191 16.19 14.06 10.03
CA LEU A 191 14.86 13.86 9.45
C LEU A 191 14.91 14.35 8.00
N ASP A 192 14.78 13.43 7.06
CA ASP A 192 14.66 13.82 5.66
C ASP A 192 13.30 14.46 5.48
N ALA A 193 13.29 15.83 5.49
CA ALA A 193 12.12 16.63 5.21
C ALA A 193 11.53 16.37 3.80
N SER A 194 12.23 15.57 2.97
CA SER A 194 11.72 15.18 1.65
C SER A 194 10.63 14.11 1.71
N LEU A 195 10.50 13.41 2.85
CA LEU A 195 9.40 12.46 3.11
C LEU A 195 8.12 13.15 3.62
N VAL A 196 8.17 14.42 4.01
CA VAL A 196 6.96 15.22 4.04
C VAL A 196 6.44 15.24 2.62
N ILE A 197 5.21 14.76 2.38
CA ILE A 197 4.56 14.73 1.07
C ILE A 197 4.77 16.11 0.45
N LYS A 198 5.83 16.24 -0.38
CA LYS A 198 6.05 17.42 -1.21
C LYS A 198 4.76 17.63 -1.94
N ASP A 199 4.34 18.85 -2.10
CA ASP A 199 3.16 19.17 -2.88
C ASP A 199 3.19 18.36 -4.18
N ILE A 200 2.24 17.45 -4.33
CA ILE A 200 2.18 16.58 -5.51
C ILE A 200 1.94 17.49 -6.69
N GLU A 201 2.91 17.56 -7.57
CA GLU A 201 2.75 18.27 -8.83
C GLU A 201 1.77 17.49 -9.70
N ILE A 202 0.70 18.16 -10.14
CA ILE A 202 -0.32 17.60 -11.00
C ILE A 202 -0.18 18.25 -12.36
N SER A 203 0.31 17.46 -13.32
CA SER A 203 0.41 17.86 -14.72
C SER A 203 -0.38 16.90 -15.59
N PHE A 204 -1.04 17.44 -16.61
CA PHE A 204 -1.81 16.66 -17.57
C PHE A 204 -1.00 16.52 -18.87
N THR A 205 -0.75 15.29 -19.26
CA THR A 205 -0.17 14.95 -20.56
C THR A 205 -1.23 14.27 -21.41
N GLU A 206 -1.51 14.80 -22.61
CA GLU A 206 -2.41 14.15 -23.55
C GLU A 206 -1.69 12.96 -24.17
N LEU A 207 -2.19 11.74 -23.90
CA LEU A 207 -1.65 10.49 -24.47
C LEU A 207 -2.17 10.29 -25.90
N ALA A 208 -3.42 10.67 -26.12
CA ALA A 208 -4.11 10.64 -27.39
C ALA A 208 -5.35 11.56 -27.28
N PRO A 209 -6.03 11.93 -28.37
CA PRO A 209 -7.22 12.78 -28.31
C PRO A 209 -8.23 12.28 -27.28
N HIS A 210 -8.57 13.16 -26.31
CA HIS A 210 -9.50 12.89 -25.22
C HIS A 210 -9.04 11.85 -24.17
N ILE A 211 -7.77 11.51 -24.14
CA ILE A 211 -7.15 10.62 -23.14
C ILE A 211 -5.96 11.34 -22.51
N PHE A 212 -6.05 11.61 -21.20
CA PHE A 212 -5.05 12.38 -20.47
C PHE A 212 -4.45 11.57 -19.33
N ALA A 213 -3.12 11.55 -19.28
CA ALA A 213 -2.36 11.01 -18.15
C ALA A 213 -2.10 12.10 -17.11
N ILE A 214 -2.13 11.74 -15.86
CA ILE A 214 -1.65 12.53 -14.73
C ILE A 214 -0.57 11.69 -14.05
N ASP A 215 0.69 12.03 -14.28
CA ASP A 215 1.83 11.31 -13.73
C ASP A 215 2.18 11.83 -12.34
N LEU A 216 2.01 10.99 -11.34
CA LEU A 216 2.35 11.24 -9.96
C LEU A 216 3.76 10.72 -9.68
N GLN A 217 4.76 11.49 -10.12
CA GLN A 217 6.18 11.08 -10.11
C GLN A 217 6.67 10.65 -8.73
N SER A 218 6.31 11.41 -7.67
CA SER A 218 6.69 11.09 -6.29
C SER A 218 6.07 9.81 -5.76
N LEU A 219 5.00 9.31 -6.40
CA LEU A 219 4.28 8.08 -6.06
C LEU A 219 4.52 6.97 -7.09
N ASN A 220 5.35 7.24 -8.09
CA ASN A 220 5.68 6.30 -9.17
C ASN A 220 4.43 5.69 -9.84
N SER A 221 3.35 6.45 -9.94
CA SER A 221 2.05 5.98 -10.40
C SER A 221 1.36 6.99 -11.33
N ARG A 222 0.44 6.51 -12.18
CA ARG A 222 -0.33 7.28 -13.15
C ARG A 222 -1.82 7.13 -12.91
N VAL A 223 -2.55 8.23 -13.02
CA VAL A 223 -4.00 8.26 -13.13
C VAL A 223 -4.36 8.66 -14.56
N THR A 224 -5.37 8.04 -15.16
CA THR A 224 -5.81 8.41 -16.50
C THR A 224 -7.21 9.01 -16.44
N VAL A 225 -7.43 10.07 -17.22
CA VAL A 225 -8.73 10.71 -17.41
C VAL A 225 -9.14 10.52 -18.87
N ALA A 226 -10.25 9.85 -19.10
CA ALA A 226 -10.89 9.76 -20.40
C ALA A 226 -12.06 10.75 -20.47
N GLU A 227 -12.05 11.62 -21.49
CA GLU A 227 -13.05 12.63 -21.71
C GLU A 227 -14.13 12.11 -22.68
N PHE A 228 -15.39 12.22 -22.27
CA PHE A 228 -16.59 11.97 -23.06
C PHE A 228 -17.32 13.28 -23.33
N SER A 229 -18.40 13.26 -24.11
CA SER A 229 -19.12 14.48 -24.53
C SER A 229 -19.60 15.29 -23.32
N ASP A 230 -20.21 14.65 -22.32
CA ASP A 230 -20.84 15.30 -21.16
C ASP A 230 -20.24 14.91 -19.81
N HIS A 231 -19.27 14.00 -19.77
CA HIS A 231 -18.70 13.47 -18.53
C HIS A 231 -17.24 13.03 -18.69
N LEU A 232 -16.65 12.63 -17.58
CA LEU A 232 -15.32 12.04 -17.49
C LEU A 232 -15.39 10.64 -16.89
N MET A 233 -14.45 9.81 -17.29
CA MET A 233 -14.09 8.59 -16.59
C MET A 233 -12.66 8.74 -16.03
N VAL A 234 -12.50 8.43 -14.77
CA VAL A 234 -11.19 8.36 -14.12
C VAL A 234 -10.78 6.91 -13.95
N ILE A 235 -9.59 6.57 -14.39
CA ILE A 235 -9.01 5.24 -14.34
C ILE A 235 -7.78 5.28 -13.46
N GLU A 236 -7.73 4.43 -12.47
CA GLU A 236 -6.84 4.36 -11.33
C GLU A 236 -7.06 5.49 -10.31
N GLY A 237 -6.97 5.12 -9.04
CA GLY A 237 -6.91 6.07 -7.94
C GLY A 237 -5.46 6.42 -7.62
N ALA A 238 -5.26 7.21 -6.59
CA ALA A 238 -3.93 7.54 -6.11
C ALA A 238 -3.90 7.32 -4.60
N TYR A 239 -3.23 6.31 -4.16
CA TYR A 239 -2.90 5.91 -2.79
C TYR A 239 -3.94 6.22 -1.68
N ASN A 240 -4.53 7.43 -1.67
CA ASN A 240 -5.47 7.84 -0.62
C ASN A 240 -6.40 8.98 -1.05
N SER A 241 -7.44 9.20 -0.26
CA SER A 241 -8.44 10.23 -0.50
C SER A 241 -7.86 11.64 -0.52
N ARG A 242 -6.83 11.95 0.28
CA ARG A 242 -6.22 13.29 0.31
C ARG A 242 -5.58 13.66 -1.03
N ILE A 243 -4.87 12.71 -1.63
CA ILE A 243 -4.26 12.89 -2.95
C ILE A 243 -5.34 12.98 -4.02
N CYS A 244 -6.32 12.07 -3.97
CA CYS A 244 -7.42 12.07 -4.92
C CYS A 244 -8.33 13.31 -4.83
N ASP A 245 -8.50 13.91 -3.65
CA ASP A 245 -9.22 15.18 -3.51
C ASP A 245 -8.53 16.32 -4.27
N ARG A 246 -7.20 16.36 -4.25
CA ARG A 246 -6.43 17.32 -5.06
C ARG A 246 -6.54 17.03 -6.56
N LEU A 247 -6.48 15.74 -6.95
CA LEU A 247 -6.69 15.33 -8.32
C LEU A 247 -8.10 15.72 -8.81
N ALA A 248 -9.13 15.46 -8.02
CA ALA A 248 -10.50 15.82 -8.34
C ALA A 248 -10.68 17.32 -8.56
N GLN A 249 -10.03 18.16 -7.73
CA GLN A 249 -10.02 19.61 -7.90
C GLN A 249 -9.34 20.04 -9.22
N ALA A 250 -8.16 19.47 -9.53
CA ALA A 250 -7.43 19.78 -10.74
C ALA A 250 -8.20 19.30 -12.01
N ILE A 251 -8.81 18.12 -11.96
CA ILE A 251 -9.64 17.58 -13.04
C ILE A 251 -10.87 18.49 -13.27
N ALA A 252 -11.58 18.87 -12.20
CA ALA A 252 -12.73 19.76 -12.31
C ALA A 252 -12.36 21.13 -12.89
N ALA A 253 -11.22 21.68 -12.49
CA ALA A 253 -10.73 22.97 -13.00
C ALA A 253 -10.38 22.92 -14.49
N ARG A 254 -9.86 21.77 -14.98
CA ARG A 254 -9.45 21.61 -16.38
C ARG A 254 -10.62 21.34 -17.31
N PHE A 255 -11.50 20.40 -16.95
CA PHE A 255 -12.49 19.86 -17.91
C PHE A 255 -13.88 20.42 -17.76
N ASN A 256 -14.22 20.98 -16.60
CA ASN A 256 -15.56 21.49 -16.30
C ASN A 256 -16.71 20.48 -16.62
N LYS A 257 -16.42 19.19 -16.44
CA LYS A 257 -17.34 18.06 -16.64
C LYS A 257 -17.36 17.20 -15.37
N PRO A 258 -18.51 16.56 -15.04
CA PRO A 258 -18.56 15.67 -13.88
C PRO A 258 -17.79 14.36 -14.15
N VAL A 259 -17.18 13.80 -13.14
CA VAL A 259 -16.68 12.43 -13.17
C VAL A 259 -17.87 11.49 -12.98
N ARG A 260 -18.30 10.81 -14.04
CA ARG A 260 -19.40 9.85 -14.02
C ARG A 260 -18.95 8.46 -13.65
N TYR A 261 -17.76 8.07 -14.06
CA TYR A 261 -17.23 6.73 -13.83
C TYR A 261 -15.86 6.78 -13.18
N PHE A 262 -15.66 5.87 -12.24
CA PHE A 262 -14.36 5.55 -11.67
C PHE A 262 -14.12 4.05 -11.82
N ALA A 263 -12.94 3.66 -12.31
CA ALA A 263 -12.51 2.28 -12.41
C ALA A 263 -11.04 2.16 -12.02
N PHE A 264 -10.60 0.97 -11.71
CA PHE A 264 -9.19 0.66 -11.45
C PHE A 264 -8.88 -0.74 -12.00
N SER A 265 -7.59 -0.98 -12.31
CA SER A 265 -7.17 -2.23 -12.91
C SER A 265 -7.40 -3.43 -11.99
N HIS A 266 -7.02 -3.33 -10.73
CA HIS A 266 -7.20 -4.37 -9.73
C HIS A 266 -7.14 -3.82 -8.30
N LEU A 267 -7.46 -4.66 -7.31
CA LEU A 267 -7.40 -4.29 -5.89
C LEU A 267 -5.95 -4.15 -5.42
N HIS A 268 -5.42 -2.95 -5.53
CA HIS A 268 -4.14 -2.57 -4.97
C HIS A 268 -4.24 -1.16 -4.39
N GLY A 269 -3.64 -0.91 -3.23
CA GLY A 269 -3.79 0.36 -2.52
C GLY A 269 -3.52 1.59 -3.38
N GLN A 270 -2.52 1.53 -4.25
CA GLN A 270 -2.18 2.61 -5.18
C GLN A 270 -3.22 2.87 -6.27
N TYR A 271 -4.12 1.93 -6.55
CA TYR A 271 -5.15 2.06 -7.59
C TYR A 271 -6.54 2.32 -7.01
N VAL A 272 -6.85 1.72 -5.86
CA VAL A 272 -8.16 1.85 -5.22
C VAL A 272 -8.20 2.90 -4.11
N GLY A 273 -7.03 3.35 -3.63
CA GLY A 273 -6.90 4.16 -2.41
C GLY A 273 -7.75 5.44 -2.38
N GLY A 274 -8.04 6.03 -3.53
CA GLY A 274 -8.87 7.23 -3.66
C GLY A 274 -10.35 6.97 -3.95
N VAL A 275 -10.84 5.74 -3.92
CA VAL A 275 -12.22 5.39 -4.31
C VAL A 275 -13.26 6.21 -3.55
N ARG A 276 -13.03 6.53 -2.28
CA ARG A 276 -13.95 7.33 -1.45
C ARG A 276 -14.11 8.77 -1.97
N THR A 277 -13.07 9.37 -2.56
CA THR A 277 -13.14 10.67 -3.21
C THR A 277 -14.11 10.63 -4.40
N TRP A 278 -14.03 9.58 -5.23
CA TRP A 278 -14.88 9.44 -6.40
C TRP A 278 -16.32 9.10 -6.03
N ILE A 279 -16.54 8.29 -4.98
CA ILE A 279 -17.89 8.07 -4.42
C ILE A 279 -18.47 9.40 -3.91
N ALA A 280 -17.71 10.21 -3.19
CA ALA A 280 -18.14 11.52 -2.71
C ALA A 280 -18.48 12.49 -3.86
N ALA A 281 -17.81 12.36 -5.01
CA ALA A 281 -18.10 13.10 -6.23
C ALA A 281 -19.35 12.57 -6.99
N GLY A 282 -19.93 11.45 -6.55
CA GLY A 282 -21.10 10.85 -7.18
C GLY A 282 -20.80 9.93 -8.37
N ALA A 283 -19.55 9.53 -8.54
CA ALA A 283 -19.17 8.62 -9.62
C ALA A 283 -19.71 7.20 -9.38
N THR A 284 -20.06 6.51 -10.46
CA THR A 284 -20.33 5.08 -10.47
C THR A 284 -18.99 4.33 -10.47
N VAL A 285 -18.79 3.46 -9.49
CA VAL A 285 -17.58 2.62 -9.37
C VAL A 285 -17.76 1.37 -10.21
N LEU A 286 -16.88 1.16 -11.19
CA LEU A 286 -16.90 0.02 -12.11
C LEU A 286 -15.89 -1.00 -11.61
N VAL A 287 -16.33 -2.19 -11.25
CA VAL A 287 -15.47 -3.25 -10.68
C VAL A 287 -16.04 -4.64 -10.95
N PRO A 288 -15.24 -5.72 -10.84
CA PRO A 288 -15.76 -7.08 -10.80
C PRO A 288 -16.73 -7.29 -9.62
N SER A 289 -17.72 -8.17 -9.79
CA SER A 289 -18.66 -8.51 -8.70
C SER A 289 -17.97 -9.04 -7.45
N SER A 290 -16.87 -9.77 -7.61
CA SER A 290 -16.04 -10.29 -6.51
C SER A 290 -15.47 -9.19 -5.61
N THR A 291 -15.15 -8.04 -6.19
CA THR A 291 -14.58 -6.87 -5.49
C THR A 291 -15.63 -6.03 -4.74
N ARG A 292 -16.90 -6.16 -5.11
CA ARG A 292 -18.00 -5.37 -4.54
C ARG A 292 -18.06 -5.34 -3.01
N PRO A 293 -17.97 -6.48 -2.30
CA PRO A 293 -18.07 -6.46 -0.82
C PRO A 293 -16.98 -5.60 -0.17
N MET A 294 -15.79 -5.56 -0.77
CA MET A 294 -14.69 -4.74 -0.27
C MET A 294 -14.95 -3.25 -0.52
N ILE A 295 -15.42 -2.87 -1.71
CA ILE A 295 -15.77 -1.46 -2.02
C ILE A 295 -16.93 -0.98 -1.13
N GLU A 296 -17.90 -1.83 -0.87
CA GLU A 296 -18.98 -1.53 0.08
C GLU A 296 -18.42 -1.30 1.49
N ALA A 297 -17.54 -2.17 1.98
CA ALA A 297 -16.90 -2.02 3.28
C ALA A 297 -16.06 -0.72 3.36
N ILE A 298 -15.27 -0.41 2.33
CA ILE A 298 -14.48 0.83 2.23
C ILE A 298 -15.41 2.05 2.23
N SER A 299 -16.51 2.01 1.49
CA SER A 299 -17.45 3.14 1.43
C SER A 299 -18.12 3.44 2.76
N GLN A 300 -18.33 2.42 3.59
CA GLN A 300 -18.97 2.50 4.90
C GLN A 300 -17.99 2.68 6.06
N SER A 301 -16.68 2.58 5.81
CA SER A 301 -15.68 2.69 6.86
C SER A 301 -15.68 4.07 7.52
N LEU A 302 -15.45 4.09 8.83
CA LEU A 302 -15.40 5.31 9.61
C LEU A 302 -14.04 6.00 9.41
N HIS A 303 -14.07 7.28 9.13
CA HIS A 303 -12.88 8.11 8.99
C HIS A 303 -12.95 9.31 9.96
N THR A 304 -13.19 9.03 11.25
CA THR A 304 -13.37 10.08 12.26
C THR A 304 -12.05 10.66 12.72
N LEU A 305 -10.96 9.89 12.66
CA LEU A 305 -9.61 10.35 12.99
C LEU A 305 -9.05 11.30 11.91
N ARG A 306 -9.38 11.02 10.65
CA ARG A 306 -8.98 11.86 9.50
C ARG A 306 -10.15 11.96 8.51
N PRO A 307 -11.14 12.84 8.77
CA PRO A 307 -12.32 12.94 7.95
C PRO A 307 -12.00 13.34 6.50
N ASP A 308 -12.44 12.53 5.54
CA ASP A 308 -12.38 12.79 4.11
C ASP A 308 -13.68 13.44 3.57
N ASN A 309 -13.76 13.65 2.27
CA ASN A 309 -14.93 14.27 1.65
C ASN A 309 -16.19 13.39 1.75
N LEU A 310 -16.06 12.05 1.68
CA LEU A 310 -17.18 11.14 1.83
C LEU A 310 -17.74 11.16 3.27
N THR A 311 -16.87 11.28 4.28
CA THR A 311 -17.27 11.44 5.68
C THR A 311 -17.97 12.77 5.92
N ARG A 312 -17.50 13.87 5.30
CA ARG A 312 -18.09 15.23 5.44
C ARG A 312 -19.38 15.38 4.67
N ARG A 313 -19.53 14.68 3.55
CA ARG A 313 -20.71 14.71 2.64
C ARG A 313 -21.06 13.28 2.25
N PRO A 314 -21.76 12.54 3.13
CA PRO A 314 -22.12 11.16 2.86
C PRO A 314 -22.90 11.03 1.54
N THR A 315 -22.35 10.27 0.62
CA THR A 315 -22.92 9.99 -0.70
C THR A 315 -23.11 8.48 -0.82
N ARG A 316 -24.26 8.08 -1.36
CA ARG A 316 -24.53 6.66 -1.58
C ARG A 316 -23.60 6.11 -2.67
N LEU A 317 -22.94 4.99 -2.39
CA LEU A 317 -22.18 4.24 -3.38
C LEU A 317 -23.07 3.88 -4.57
N GLN A 318 -22.67 4.31 -5.76
CA GLN A 318 -23.17 3.82 -7.04
C GLN A 318 -22.16 2.82 -7.58
N PHE A 319 -22.65 1.69 -8.05
CA PHE A 319 -21.82 0.55 -8.41
C PHE A 319 -22.37 -0.13 -9.66
N GLU A 320 -21.50 -0.48 -10.61
CA GLU A 320 -21.80 -1.33 -11.75
C GLU A 320 -20.78 -2.49 -11.79
N ALA A 321 -21.30 -3.72 -11.77
CA ALA A 321 -20.47 -4.91 -11.87
C ALA A 321 -20.09 -5.19 -13.33
N ILE A 322 -18.81 -5.48 -13.55
CA ILE A 322 -18.28 -5.85 -14.87
C ILE A 322 -17.60 -7.22 -14.72
N ASP A 323 -18.37 -8.29 -14.89
CA ASP A 323 -17.85 -9.67 -14.83
C ASP A 323 -17.49 -10.18 -16.23
N LYS A 324 -17.93 -9.46 -17.25
CA LYS A 324 -17.61 -9.70 -18.66
C LYS A 324 -17.15 -8.39 -19.29
N ASP A 325 -16.65 -8.49 -20.50
CA ASP A 325 -16.24 -7.32 -21.27
C ASP A 325 -17.39 -6.29 -21.37
N ARG A 326 -17.03 -5.04 -21.21
CA ARG A 326 -17.99 -3.92 -21.20
C ARG A 326 -17.45 -2.78 -22.04
N THR A 327 -18.25 -2.27 -22.97
CA THR A 327 -17.92 -1.05 -23.69
C THR A 327 -18.82 0.09 -23.18
N LEU A 328 -18.17 1.20 -22.84
CA LEU A 328 -18.81 2.49 -22.57
C LEU A 328 -18.39 3.44 -23.70
N GLY A 329 -19.30 4.28 -24.15
CA GLY A 329 -18.97 5.20 -25.21
C GLY A 329 -20.07 6.18 -25.53
N ASP A 330 -19.69 7.23 -26.25
CA ASP A 330 -20.56 8.23 -26.87
C ASP A 330 -19.94 8.67 -28.22
N ASP A 331 -20.43 9.78 -28.77
CA ASP A 331 -19.96 10.29 -30.07
C ASP A 331 -18.51 10.80 -30.03
N LEU A 332 -17.99 11.12 -28.82
CA LEU A 332 -16.64 11.67 -28.66
C LEU A 332 -15.59 10.60 -28.38
N ASN A 333 -15.92 9.61 -27.55
CA ASN A 333 -14.96 8.62 -27.10
C ASN A 333 -15.63 7.28 -26.78
N ALA A 334 -14.83 6.20 -26.81
CA ALA A 334 -15.27 4.88 -26.39
C ALA A 334 -14.12 4.17 -25.65
N VAL A 335 -14.48 3.41 -24.61
CA VAL A 335 -13.55 2.54 -23.89
C VAL A 335 -14.15 1.14 -23.76
N ALA A 336 -13.40 0.14 -24.16
CA ALA A 336 -13.69 -1.26 -23.89
C ALA A 336 -12.91 -1.70 -22.65
N ILE A 337 -13.59 -2.21 -21.65
CA ILE A 337 -13.06 -2.73 -20.40
C ILE A 337 -13.10 -4.25 -20.50
N TYR A 338 -11.94 -4.89 -20.42
CA TYR A 338 -11.81 -6.33 -20.43
C TYR A 338 -11.43 -6.81 -19.03
N ASN A 339 -12.20 -7.76 -18.48
CA ASN A 339 -11.80 -8.47 -17.29
C ASN A 339 -10.95 -9.67 -17.68
N VAL A 340 -9.67 -9.64 -17.35
CA VAL A 340 -8.70 -10.64 -17.76
C VAL A 340 -8.10 -11.34 -16.54
N VAL A 341 -7.77 -12.61 -16.70
CA VAL A 341 -7.00 -13.38 -15.71
C VAL A 341 -5.52 -13.08 -15.91
N SER A 342 -4.84 -12.69 -14.86
CA SER A 342 -3.40 -12.45 -14.86
C SER A 342 -2.69 -13.36 -13.84
N GLU A 343 -1.36 -13.46 -13.92
CA GLU A 343 -0.57 -14.13 -12.87
C GLU A 343 -0.59 -13.35 -11.55
N HIS A 344 -1.07 -12.11 -11.59
CA HIS A 344 -1.10 -11.20 -10.44
C HIS A 344 -2.42 -11.30 -9.66
N THR A 345 -3.55 -11.45 -10.36
CA THR A 345 -4.88 -11.57 -9.77
C THR A 345 -5.87 -12.17 -10.76
N ASP A 346 -6.92 -12.84 -10.27
CA ASP A 346 -7.96 -13.45 -11.07
C ASP A 346 -8.87 -12.42 -11.75
N ASP A 347 -9.07 -11.27 -11.13
CA ASP A 347 -9.85 -10.16 -11.65
C ASP A 347 -8.94 -8.97 -11.94
N TYR A 348 -8.76 -8.69 -13.21
CA TYR A 348 -7.89 -7.61 -13.65
C TYR A 348 -8.49 -6.87 -14.85
N PHE A 349 -8.70 -5.55 -14.73
CA PHE A 349 -9.18 -4.75 -15.84
C PHE A 349 -8.03 -4.17 -16.67
N ILE A 350 -8.12 -4.35 -17.98
CA ILE A 350 -7.41 -3.55 -18.97
C ILE A 350 -8.41 -2.68 -19.73
N PHE A 351 -7.98 -1.48 -20.12
CA PHE A 351 -8.86 -0.48 -20.73
C PHE A 351 -8.36 -0.16 -22.13
N TYR A 352 -9.16 -0.50 -23.14
CA TYR A 352 -8.83 -0.27 -24.53
C TYR A 352 -9.69 0.83 -25.16
N PHE A 353 -9.06 1.80 -25.77
CA PHE A 353 -9.67 2.90 -26.51
C PHE A 353 -9.55 2.62 -28.00
N PRO A 354 -10.61 2.09 -28.65
CA PRO A 354 -10.50 1.58 -30.02
C PRO A 354 -10.25 2.64 -31.07
N GLN A 355 -10.79 3.86 -30.88
CA GLN A 355 -10.60 4.97 -31.81
C GLN A 355 -9.15 5.49 -31.80
N GLN A 356 -8.55 5.55 -30.63
CA GLN A 356 -7.18 6.03 -30.41
C GLN A 356 -6.15 4.90 -30.44
N LYS A 357 -6.59 3.64 -30.42
CA LYS A 357 -5.76 2.44 -30.35
C LYS A 357 -4.81 2.45 -29.14
N VAL A 358 -5.27 2.99 -28.03
CA VAL A 358 -4.54 3.05 -26.75
C VAL A 358 -5.02 1.95 -25.82
N LEU A 359 -4.08 1.21 -25.24
CA LEU A 359 -4.36 0.21 -24.21
C LEU A 359 -3.70 0.61 -22.90
N LEU A 360 -4.50 0.82 -21.84
CA LEU A 360 -4.00 0.96 -20.47
C LEU A 360 -3.89 -0.43 -19.85
N THR A 361 -2.70 -0.77 -19.37
CA THR A 361 -2.33 -2.12 -18.93
C THR A 361 -2.20 -2.27 -17.42
N GLY A 362 -2.46 -1.21 -16.64
CA GLY A 362 -2.18 -1.22 -15.22
C GLY A 362 -0.70 -1.46 -14.95
N ASP A 363 -0.39 -2.46 -14.13
CA ASP A 363 0.98 -2.91 -13.83
C ASP A 363 1.32 -4.27 -14.47
N LEU A 364 0.63 -4.66 -15.54
CA LEU A 364 0.95 -5.90 -16.27
C LEU A 364 2.17 -5.73 -17.20
N LEU A 365 2.49 -4.51 -17.64
CA LEU A 365 3.54 -4.26 -18.61
C LEU A 365 4.83 -3.77 -17.96
N PHE A 366 5.85 -4.63 -17.97
CA PHE A 366 7.23 -4.30 -17.59
C PHE A 366 8.14 -4.38 -18.82
N TYR A 367 8.04 -3.39 -19.67
CA TYR A 367 8.85 -3.33 -20.88
C TYR A 367 10.25 -2.77 -20.57
N ARG A 368 11.28 -3.48 -21.07
CA ARG A 368 12.67 -3.02 -21.08
C ARG A 368 13.21 -3.09 -22.51
N GLU A 369 13.78 -2.02 -22.97
CA GLU A 369 14.31 -1.95 -24.32
C GLU A 369 15.32 -3.09 -24.61
N GLY A 370 15.16 -3.74 -25.75
CA GLY A 370 16.02 -4.86 -26.17
C GLY A 370 15.88 -6.14 -25.35
N LYS A 371 14.87 -6.25 -24.47
CA LYS A 371 14.59 -7.46 -23.69
C LYS A 371 13.27 -8.09 -24.09
N ALA A 372 13.25 -9.42 -24.17
CA ALA A 372 11.99 -10.16 -24.30
C ALA A 372 11.15 -10.00 -23.03
N LEU A 373 9.82 -9.97 -23.20
CA LEU A 373 8.88 -9.93 -22.07
C LEU A 373 8.84 -11.29 -21.34
N ALA A 374 8.68 -11.24 -20.04
CA ALA A 374 8.59 -12.40 -19.15
C ALA A 374 7.39 -12.27 -18.20
N GLY A 375 7.02 -13.39 -17.54
CA GLY A 375 5.96 -13.44 -16.53
C GLY A 375 4.67 -12.78 -17.03
N ARG A 376 4.03 -11.97 -16.18
CA ARG A 376 2.74 -11.31 -16.48
C ARG A 376 2.77 -10.44 -17.75
N SER A 377 3.92 -9.85 -18.12
CA SER A 377 4.02 -9.07 -19.36
C SER A 377 3.99 -9.96 -20.62
N LYS A 378 4.55 -11.16 -20.56
CA LYS A 378 4.41 -12.15 -21.65
C LYS A 378 2.96 -12.63 -21.75
N LYS A 379 2.32 -12.87 -20.62
CA LYS A 379 0.89 -13.26 -20.59
C LYS A 379 -0.01 -12.18 -21.16
N LEU A 380 0.32 -10.91 -20.96
CA LEU A 380 -0.37 -9.78 -21.60
C LEU A 380 -0.32 -9.86 -23.12
N CYS A 381 0.84 -10.24 -23.74
CA CYS A 381 0.93 -10.43 -25.21
C CYS A 381 -0.10 -11.45 -25.70
N GLU A 382 -0.21 -12.60 -25.01
CA GLU A 382 -1.18 -13.66 -25.35
C GLU A 382 -2.62 -13.15 -25.23
N THR A 383 -2.89 -12.40 -24.16
CA THR A 383 -4.23 -11.82 -23.89
C THR A 383 -4.63 -10.86 -25.01
N ILE A 384 -3.74 -9.94 -25.41
CA ILE A 384 -3.98 -8.97 -26.49
C ILE A 384 -4.24 -9.68 -27.82
N ALA A 385 -3.44 -10.71 -28.13
CA ALA A 385 -3.61 -11.50 -29.35
C ALA A 385 -4.96 -12.25 -29.35
N ASN A 386 -5.34 -12.87 -28.23
CA ASN A 386 -6.60 -13.60 -28.09
C ASN A 386 -7.83 -12.68 -28.19
N LEU A 387 -7.73 -11.45 -27.70
CA LEU A 387 -8.78 -10.44 -27.81
C LEU A 387 -8.80 -9.76 -29.18
N GLY A 388 -7.79 -9.97 -30.01
CA GLY A 388 -7.69 -9.37 -31.36
C GLY A 388 -7.58 -7.84 -31.32
N LEU A 389 -6.93 -7.27 -30.30
CA LEU A 389 -6.84 -5.82 -30.13
C LEU A 389 -5.84 -5.18 -31.09
N ASP A 390 -6.28 -4.15 -31.80
CA ASP A 390 -5.44 -3.33 -32.71
C ASP A 390 -4.84 -2.15 -31.93
N VAL A 391 -3.76 -2.40 -31.18
CA VAL A 391 -3.13 -1.42 -30.29
C VAL A 391 -1.93 -0.74 -30.96
N GLU A 392 -1.87 0.59 -30.89
CA GLU A 392 -0.72 1.41 -31.31
C GLU A 392 0.14 1.84 -30.12
N THR A 393 -0.51 2.14 -28.97
CA THR A 393 0.16 2.63 -27.77
C THR A 393 -0.27 1.84 -26.56
N TYR A 394 0.69 1.29 -25.85
CA TYR A 394 0.53 0.59 -24.59
C TYR A 394 1.00 1.49 -23.46
N CYS A 395 0.16 1.68 -22.46
CA CYS A 395 0.43 2.59 -21.37
C CYS A 395 0.32 1.86 -20.02
N ALA A 396 1.47 1.68 -19.36
CA ALA A 396 1.49 1.18 -17.99
C ALA A 396 1.19 2.31 -16.99
N THR A 397 0.52 1.99 -15.90
CA THR A 397 0.23 2.94 -14.83
C THR A 397 1.27 2.89 -13.71
N TRP A 398 2.01 1.79 -13.61
CA TRP A 398 3.11 1.58 -12.69
C TRP A 398 4.09 0.54 -13.25
N PRO A 399 5.41 0.67 -13.04
CA PRO A 399 6.10 1.86 -12.50
C PRO A 399 6.31 2.93 -13.56
N LEU A 400 6.33 4.21 -13.18
CA LEU A 400 6.68 5.31 -14.10
C LEU A 400 8.20 5.46 -14.24
N THR A 401 8.92 5.21 -13.14
CA THR A 401 10.37 5.31 -13.07
C THR A 401 10.95 4.14 -12.27
N GLY A 402 12.24 3.92 -12.37
CA GLY A 402 12.90 2.80 -11.73
C GLY A 402 12.76 1.50 -12.53
N TYR A 403 13.29 0.42 -12.04
CA TYR A 403 13.27 -0.94 -12.63
C TYR A 403 13.83 -1.03 -14.07
N GLY A 404 14.35 0.07 -14.64
CA GLY A 404 14.81 0.14 -16.05
C GLY A 404 13.67 -0.09 -17.06
N THR A 405 12.42 0.22 -16.68
CA THR A 405 11.24 0.03 -17.52
C THR A 405 10.82 1.31 -18.23
N LYS A 406 10.23 1.17 -19.42
CA LYS A 406 9.53 2.21 -20.16
C LYS A 406 8.02 1.99 -20.00
N ASN A 407 7.28 3.04 -19.64
CA ASN A 407 5.87 2.94 -19.28
C ASN A 407 4.88 3.31 -20.41
N ILE A 408 5.38 3.88 -21.51
CA ILE A 408 4.61 4.09 -22.75
C ILE A 408 5.37 3.39 -23.86
N VAL A 409 4.76 2.38 -24.46
CA VAL A 409 5.40 1.46 -25.42
C VAL A 409 4.62 1.48 -26.74
N THR A 410 5.31 1.55 -27.86
CA THR A 410 4.69 1.54 -29.18
C THR A 410 4.35 0.12 -29.62
N ARG A 411 3.55 -0.01 -30.69
CA ARG A 411 3.24 -1.29 -31.33
C ARG A 411 4.51 -2.05 -31.73
N GLU A 412 5.44 -1.39 -32.44
CA GLU A 412 6.65 -2.00 -32.94
C GLU A 412 7.53 -2.56 -31.81
N GLU A 413 7.70 -1.77 -30.73
CA GLU A 413 8.43 -2.20 -29.54
C GLU A 413 7.76 -3.41 -28.89
N MET A 414 6.43 -3.37 -28.76
CA MET A 414 5.67 -4.46 -28.13
C MET A 414 5.72 -5.74 -28.98
N GLN A 415 5.54 -5.66 -30.29
CA GLN A 415 5.65 -6.81 -31.21
C GLN A 415 7.02 -7.46 -31.08
N THR A 416 8.08 -6.65 -31.16
CA THR A 416 9.45 -7.15 -30.97
C THR A 416 9.65 -7.86 -29.65
N ALA A 417 9.17 -7.27 -28.55
CA ALA A 417 9.32 -7.84 -27.23
C ALA A 417 8.45 -9.08 -26.95
N CYS A 418 7.30 -9.19 -27.64
CA CYS A 418 6.44 -10.39 -27.62
C CYS A 418 6.99 -11.54 -28.48
N GLY A 419 8.02 -11.29 -29.33
CA GLY A 419 8.57 -12.29 -30.23
C GLY A 419 7.72 -12.52 -31.48
N GLN A 420 7.03 -11.49 -31.94
CA GLN A 420 6.20 -11.46 -33.16
C GLN A 420 6.89 -10.77 -34.31
#